data_67a19cfb19369925b9f11aa645a4f81d
#
_entry.id   67a19cfb19369925b9f11aa645a4f81d
#
_cell.length_a   1.000
_cell.length_b   1.000
_cell.length_c   1.000
_cell.angle_alpha   90.00
_cell.angle_beta   90.00
_cell.angle_gamma   90.00
#
_symmetry.space_group_name_H-M   'P 1'
#
loop_
_entity.id
_entity.type
_entity.pdbx_description
1 polymer ?
#
loop_
_entity_poly.entity_id
_entity_poly.type
_entity_poly.pdbx_seq_one_letter_code
_entity_poly.pdbx_strand_id
1 'polypeptide(L)'
;MQRLGGFLITKLKQLQSRSLAQCINEQGIDAFSGEQGKILFVLWQKDKITQKELATETGLAKNTITVMLEKMEKNNLIKRITDEKDKRKSLVILTEYAKSLKKCSDKISDEMLKKMYRGFSEEEIDKFEEYLHRIIKNFEEKRKVIDNDKSIDEIIDRRL
;
A
#
# COMPACT_ATOMS: atom_id res chain seq x y z
N MET A 1 -10.17 -28.86 -14.66
CA MET A 1 -9.57 -27.68 -15.35
C MET A 1 -8.78 -26.86 -14.32
N GLN A 2 -7.49 -26.72 -14.51
CA GLN A 2 -6.62 -25.97 -13.57
C GLN A 2 -6.85 -24.46 -13.73
N ARG A 3 -7.13 -23.76 -12.62
CA ARG A 3 -7.34 -22.30 -12.61
C ARG A 3 -6.00 -21.58 -12.39
N LEU A 4 -5.65 -20.63 -13.24
CA LEU A 4 -4.36 -19.92 -13.22
C LEU A 4 -4.38 -18.56 -12.51
N GLY A 5 -5.52 -18.14 -11.95
CA GLY A 5 -5.71 -16.80 -11.40
C GLY A 5 -4.62 -16.37 -10.41
N GLY A 6 -4.32 -17.20 -9.40
CA GLY A 6 -3.29 -16.89 -8.42
C GLY A 6 -1.88 -16.75 -9.03
N PHE A 7 -1.54 -17.61 -9.97
CA PHE A 7 -0.26 -17.53 -10.70
C PHE A 7 -0.18 -16.23 -11.53
N LEU A 8 -1.25 -15.90 -12.26
CA LEU A 8 -1.30 -14.70 -13.10
C LEU A 8 -1.20 -13.43 -12.27
N ILE A 9 -1.88 -13.36 -11.11
CA ILE A 9 -1.77 -12.23 -10.18
C ILE A 9 -0.33 -12.06 -9.68
N THR A 10 0.33 -13.15 -9.30
CA THR A 10 1.74 -13.11 -8.84
C THR A 10 2.67 -12.63 -9.95
N LYS A 11 2.52 -13.16 -11.16
CA LYS A 11 3.30 -12.75 -12.33
C LYS A 11 3.08 -11.28 -12.67
N LEU A 12 1.81 -10.84 -12.68
CA LEU A 12 1.46 -9.44 -12.93
C LEU A 12 2.09 -8.51 -11.91
N LYS A 13 2.00 -8.84 -10.62
CA LYS A 13 2.64 -8.07 -9.54
C LYS A 13 4.15 -7.92 -9.75
N GLN A 14 4.85 -8.99 -10.14
CA GLN A 14 6.30 -8.93 -10.40
C GLN A 14 6.64 -8.03 -11.60
N LEU A 15 5.90 -8.15 -12.70
CA LEU A 15 6.09 -7.33 -13.91
C LEU A 15 5.80 -5.85 -13.62
N GLN A 16 4.71 -5.57 -12.91
CA GLN A 16 4.33 -4.22 -12.52
C GLN A 16 5.39 -3.59 -11.62
N SER A 17 5.91 -4.32 -10.62
CA SER A 17 6.97 -3.81 -9.74
C SER A 17 8.26 -3.48 -10.49
N ARG A 18 8.67 -4.31 -11.46
CA ARG A 18 9.84 -4.04 -12.31
C ARG A 18 9.64 -2.82 -13.19
N SER A 19 8.47 -2.71 -13.82
CA SER A 19 8.14 -1.56 -14.67
C SER A 19 8.09 -0.25 -13.89
N LEU A 20 7.53 -0.27 -12.67
CA LEU A 20 7.51 0.88 -11.79
C LEU A 20 8.92 1.32 -11.38
N ALA A 21 9.79 0.37 -11.00
CA ALA A 21 11.19 0.67 -10.66
C ALA A 21 11.93 1.31 -11.84
N GLN A 22 11.70 0.81 -13.05
CA GLN A 22 12.26 1.40 -14.28
C GLN A 22 11.77 2.83 -14.49
N CYS A 23 10.46 3.08 -14.41
CA CYS A 23 9.91 4.44 -14.56
C CYS A 23 10.47 5.43 -13.52
N ILE A 24 10.62 4.99 -12.25
CA ILE A 24 11.22 5.81 -11.20
C ILE A 24 12.67 6.18 -11.55
N ASN A 25 13.46 5.21 -11.99
CA ASN A 25 14.87 5.46 -12.39
C ASN A 25 14.96 6.38 -13.61
N GLU A 26 14.12 6.21 -14.62
CA GLU A 26 14.08 7.04 -15.83
C GLU A 26 13.72 8.51 -15.51
N GLN A 27 12.95 8.74 -14.45
CA GLN A 27 12.61 10.09 -13.97
C GLN A 27 13.69 10.67 -13.03
N GLY A 28 14.78 9.96 -12.76
CA GLY A 28 15.87 10.41 -11.88
C GLY A 28 15.43 10.56 -10.42
N ILE A 29 14.43 9.79 -9.97
CA ILE A 29 13.94 9.85 -8.60
C ILE A 29 14.68 8.82 -7.75
N ASP A 30 15.74 9.24 -7.06
CA ASP A 30 16.47 8.40 -6.11
C ASP A 30 15.90 8.48 -4.69
N ALA A 31 14.89 9.32 -4.48
CA ALA A 31 14.35 9.64 -3.15
C ALA A 31 13.64 8.47 -2.49
N PHE A 32 13.02 7.55 -3.26
CA PHE A 32 12.27 6.42 -2.71
C PHE A 32 12.24 5.22 -3.66
N SER A 33 12.08 4.02 -3.09
CA SER A 33 11.85 2.78 -3.84
C SER A 33 10.36 2.61 -4.20
N GLY A 34 10.05 1.70 -5.13
CA GLY A 34 8.67 1.38 -5.51
C GLY A 34 7.78 0.93 -4.33
N GLU A 35 8.35 0.25 -3.33
CA GLU A 35 7.60 -0.13 -2.12
C GLU A 35 7.32 1.08 -1.22
N GLN A 36 8.28 2.00 -1.07
CA GLN A 36 8.06 3.28 -0.36
C GLN A 36 7.08 4.19 -1.10
N GLY A 37 7.07 4.11 -2.43
CA GLY A 37 6.09 4.80 -3.28
C GLY A 37 4.65 4.46 -2.93
N LYS A 38 4.34 3.23 -2.52
CA LYS A 38 2.99 2.85 -2.04
C LYS A 38 2.59 3.60 -0.78
N ILE A 39 3.52 3.77 0.16
CA ILE A 39 3.28 4.54 1.40
C ILE A 39 3.07 6.01 1.07
N LEU A 40 3.93 6.58 0.20
CA LEU A 40 3.79 7.97 -0.26
C LEU A 40 2.46 8.19 -0.97
N PHE A 41 2.05 7.24 -1.84
CA PHE A 41 0.77 7.33 -2.54
C PHE A 41 -0.41 7.46 -1.57
N VAL A 42 -0.46 6.63 -0.53
CA VAL A 42 -1.50 6.72 0.51
C VAL A 42 -1.43 8.07 1.24
N LEU A 43 -0.23 8.52 1.62
CA LEU A 43 -0.04 9.78 2.33
C LEU A 43 -0.38 11.01 1.46
N TRP A 44 -0.17 10.95 0.14
CA TRP A 44 -0.60 12.02 -0.78
C TRP A 44 -2.13 12.10 -0.91
N GLN A 45 -2.85 11.01 -0.68
CA GLN A 45 -4.32 11.02 -0.67
C GLN A 45 -4.87 11.43 0.69
N LYS A 46 -4.25 10.95 1.78
CA LYS A 46 -4.69 11.17 3.15
C LYS A 46 -3.47 11.35 4.05
N ASP A 47 -3.03 12.60 4.22
CA ASP A 47 -1.95 12.94 5.16
C ASP A 47 -2.42 12.79 6.62
N LYS A 48 -1.49 12.74 7.58
CA LYS A 48 -1.75 12.65 9.02
C LYS A 48 -2.51 11.38 9.42
N ILE A 49 -1.98 10.23 9.08
CA ILE A 49 -2.54 8.92 9.45
C ILE A 49 -1.60 8.11 10.32
N THR A 50 -2.14 7.18 11.10
CA THR A 50 -1.35 6.31 11.96
C THR A 50 -0.62 5.23 11.14
N GLN A 51 0.47 4.69 11.71
CA GLN A 51 1.17 3.54 11.13
C GLN A 51 0.23 2.32 10.93
N LYS A 52 -0.76 2.13 11.83
CA LYS A 52 -1.74 1.05 11.71
C LYS A 52 -2.64 1.25 10.48
N GLU A 53 -3.13 2.46 10.25
CA GLU A 53 -3.92 2.79 9.06
C GLU A 53 -3.09 2.61 7.79
N LEU A 54 -1.82 3.06 7.77
CA LEU A 54 -0.91 2.82 6.65
C LEU A 54 -0.73 1.33 6.35
N ALA A 55 -0.61 0.48 7.38
CA ALA A 55 -0.52 -0.97 7.20
C ALA A 55 -1.77 -1.54 6.54
N THR A 56 -2.94 -1.07 6.96
CA THR A 56 -4.23 -1.50 6.39
C THR A 56 -4.36 -1.07 4.93
N GLU A 57 -4.13 0.22 4.64
CA GLU A 57 -4.29 0.79 3.29
C GLU A 57 -3.27 0.21 2.27
N THR A 58 -2.04 -0.03 2.70
CA THR A 58 -0.99 -0.57 1.82
C THR A 58 -0.99 -2.09 1.71
N GLY A 59 -1.67 -2.78 2.62
CA GLY A 59 -1.60 -4.24 2.75
C GLY A 59 -0.24 -4.77 3.20
N LEU A 60 0.66 -3.90 3.68
CA LEU A 60 2.00 -4.29 4.16
C LEU A 60 1.95 -4.82 5.59
N ALA A 61 2.80 -5.80 5.89
CA ALA A 61 2.96 -6.31 7.24
C ALA A 61 3.49 -5.23 8.20
N LYS A 62 3.05 -5.25 9.46
CA LYS A 62 3.42 -4.26 10.49
C LYS A 62 4.94 -4.06 10.60
N ASN A 63 5.71 -5.14 10.61
CA ASN A 63 7.17 -5.05 10.71
C ASN A 63 7.80 -4.42 9.47
N THR A 64 7.28 -4.73 8.28
CA THR A 64 7.72 -4.14 7.01
C THR A 64 7.50 -2.63 7.00
N ILE A 65 6.30 -2.19 7.39
CA ILE A 65 5.98 -0.76 7.48
C ILE A 65 6.89 -0.04 8.48
N THR A 66 7.17 -0.62 9.64
CA THR A 66 8.04 -0.01 10.64
C THR A 66 9.41 0.30 10.05
N VAL A 67 10.06 -0.69 9.43
CA VAL A 67 11.38 -0.53 8.80
C VAL A 67 11.34 0.47 7.65
N MET A 68 10.28 0.45 6.85
CA MET A 68 10.12 1.41 5.75
C MET A 68 9.97 2.85 6.24
N LEU A 69 9.12 3.07 7.25
CA LEU A 69 8.92 4.41 7.81
C LEU A 69 10.20 4.96 8.43
N GLU A 70 11.02 4.14 9.11
CA GLU A 70 12.32 4.56 9.63
C GLU A 70 13.27 5.02 8.52
N LYS A 71 13.32 4.29 7.39
CA LYS A 71 14.11 4.69 6.23
C LYS A 71 13.59 5.97 5.59
N MET A 72 12.27 6.09 5.46
CA MET A 72 11.62 7.27 4.86
C MET A 72 11.83 8.52 5.72
N GLU A 73 11.85 8.38 7.04
CA GLU A 73 12.13 9.47 7.97
C GLU A 73 13.59 9.92 7.87
N LYS A 74 14.56 8.98 7.79
CA LYS A 74 15.97 9.27 7.54
C LYS A 74 16.20 9.97 6.19
N ASN A 75 15.42 9.62 5.18
CA ASN A 75 15.49 10.23 3.84
C ASN A 75 14.66 11.53 3.74
N ASN A 76 14.20 12.07 4.87
CA ASN A 76 13.40 13.31 4.92
C ASN A 76 12.14 13.28 4.04
N LEU A 77 11.52 12.11 3.88
CA LEU A 77 10.25 11.97 3.15
C LEU A 77 9.04 12.15 4.07
N ILE A 78 9.16 11.71 5.31
CA ILE A 78 8.10 11.77 6.31
C ILE A 78 8.63 12.31 7.63
N LYS A 79 7.69 12.71 8.51
CA LYS A 79 7.92 12.98 9.93
C LYS A 79 6.85 12.28 10.76
N ARG A 80 7.18 11.96 12.00
CA ARG A 80 6.21 11.51 13.00
C ARG A 80 5.88 12.65 13.93
N ILE A 81 4.59 12.87 14.15
CA ILE A 81 4.08 13.86 15.09
C ILE A 81 3.11 13.21 16.06
N THR A 82 2.97 13.80 17.25
CA THR A 82 1.94 13.37 18.20
C THR A 82 0.58 13.94 17.78
N ASP A 83 -0.47 13.12 17.86
CA ASP A 83 -1.83 13.58 17.59
C ASP A 83 -2.26 14.60 18.65
N GLU A 84 -2.80 15.73 18.23
CA GLU A 84 -3.25 16.79 19.13
C GLU A 84 -4.46 16.37 19.99
N LYS A 85 -5.31 15.48 19.43
CA LYS A 85 -6.54 15.00 20.08
C LYS A 85 -6.30 13.79 20.98
N ASP A 86 -5.35 12.92 20.61
CA ASP A 86 -4.99 11.75 21.40
C ASP A 86 -3.46 11.62 21.47
N LYS A 87 -2.86 12.18 22.51
CA LYS A 87 -1.40 12.22 22.73
C LYS A 87 -0.74 10.82 22.77
N ARG A 88 -1.51 9.73 22.84
CA ARG A 88 -1.00 8.36 22.77
C ARG A 88 -0.79 7.89 21.34
N LYS A 89 -1.30 8.63 20.36
CA LYS A 89 -1.18 8.31 18.94
C LYS A 89 -0.05 9.10 18.30
N SER A 90 0.73 8.39 17.46
CA SER A 90 1.71 8.99 16.57
C SER A 90 1.16 8.97 15.14
N LEU A 91 1.17 10.11 14.51
CA LEU A 91 0.75 10.30 13.12
C LEU A 91 1.97 10.43 12.21
N VAL A 92 1.89 9.84 11.04
CA VAL A 92 2.87 9.98 9.96
C VAL A 92 2.39 11.10 9.05
N ILE A 93 3.27 12.04 8.74
CA ILE A 93 3.00 13.16 7.84
C ILE A 93 4.08 13.28 6.77
N LEU A 94 3.72 13.82 5.62
CA LEU A 94 4.67 14.15 4.56
C LEU A 94 5.50 15.39 4.91
N THR A 95 6.78 15.38 4.53
CA THR A 95 7.58 16.60 4.48
C THR A 95 7.23 17.43 3.25
N GLU A 96 7.63 18.71 3.21
CA GLU A 96 7.45 19.55 2.01
C GLU A 96 8.21 18.99 0.81
N TYR A 97 9.37 18.37 1.06
CA TYR A 97 10.11 17.67 0.02
C TYR A 97 9.30 16.51 -0.59
N ALA A 98 8.72 15.64 0.23
CA ALA A 98 7.89 14.55 -0.25
C ALA A 98 6.61 15.04 -0.96
N LYS A 99 6.04 16.15 -0.51
CA LYS A 99 4.89 16.79 -1.19
C LYS A 99 5.28 17.28 -2.59
N SER A 100 6.48 17.85 -2.75
CA SER A 100 6.96 18.31 -4.07
C SER A 100 7.15 17.19 -5.08
N LEU A 101 7.41 15.96 -4.61
CA LEU A 101 7.55 14.79 -5.48
C LEU A 101 6.22 14.28 -6.06
N LYS A 102 5.08 14.73 -5.52
CA LYS A 102 3.75 14.25 -5.93
C LYS A 102 3.53 14.37 -7.44
N LYS A 103 3.84 15.54 -8.02
CA LYS A 103 3.63 15.79 -9.45
C LYS A 103 4.39 14.82 -10.35
N CYS A 104 5.61 14.43 -9.94
CA CYS A 104 6.40 13.45 -10.68
C CYS A 104 5.83 12.03 -10.50
N SER A 105 5.40 11.70 -9.29
CA SER A 105 4.72 10.44 -9.00
C SER A 105 3.41 10.28 -9.76
N ASP A 106 2.61 11.34 -9.90
CA ASP A 106 1.37 11.33 -10.68
C ASP A 106 1.65 10.98 -12.15
N LYS A 107 2.71 11.55 -12.77
CA LYS A 107 3.13 11.19 -14.13
C LYS A 107 3.50 9.71 -14.26
N ILE A 108 4.28 9.18 -13.32
CA ILE A 108 4.66 7.75 -13.29
C ILE A 108 3.40 6.89 -13.19
N SER A 109 2.46 7.27 -12.33
CA SER A 109 1.19 6.55 -12.17
C SER A 109 0.38 6.53 -13.46
N ASP A 110 0.28 7.66 -14.16
CA ASP A 110 -0.43 7.76 -15.45
C ASP A 110 0.23 6.88 -16.53
N GLU A 111 1.56 6.86 -16.60
CA GLU A 111 2.30 6.01 -17.53
C GLU A 111 2.08 4.51 -17.22
N MET A 112 2.07 4.15 -15.95
CA MET A 112 1.81 2.79 -15.51
C MET A 112 0.39 2.35 -15.83
N LEU A 113 -0.63 3.21 -15.61
CA LEU A 113 -2.02 2.94 -15.95
C LEU A 113 -2.20 2.75 -17.46
N LYS A 114 -1.66 3.66 -18.28
CA LYS A 114 -1.67 3.54 -19.74
C LYS A 114 -1.04 2.24 -20.23
N LYS A 115 0.05 1.80 -19.59
CA LYS A 115 0.71 0.54 -19.92
C LYS A 115 -0.14 -0.66 -19.51
N MET A 116 -0.75 -0.61 -18.34
CA MET A 116 -1.56 -1.68 -17.76
C MET A 116 -2.81 -1.94 -18.58
N TYR A 117 -3.52 -0.89 -18.96
CA TYR A 117 -4.81 -0.99 -19.62
C TYR A 117 -4.76 -0.79 -21.14
N ARG A 118 -3.56 -0.90 -21.76
CA ARG A 118 -3.45 -0.79 -23.21
C ARG A 118 -4.30 -1.82 -23.92
N GLY A 119 -5.25 -1.38 -24.75
CA GLY A 119 -6.14 -2.24 -25.53
C GLY A 119 -7.38 -2.73 -24.80
N PHE A 120 -7.63 -2.20 -23.59
CA PHE A 120 -8.87 -2.43 -22.86
C PHE A 120 -9.87 -1.29 -23.12
N SER A 121 -11.15 -1.61 -23.16
CA SER A 121 -12.24 -0.61 -23.08
C SER A 121 -12.49 -0.24 -21.60
N GLU A 122 -13.16 0.89 -21.35
CA GLU A 122 -13.53 1.31 -19.98
C GLU A 122 -14.40 0.23 -19.29
N GLU A 123 -15.32 -0.40 -20.00
CA GLU A 123 -16.16 -1.48 -19.45
C GLU A 123 -15.35 -2.72 -19.04
N GLU A 124 -14.29 -3.04 -19.78
CA GLU A 124 -13.40 -4.15 -19.46
C GLU A 124 -12.54 -3.81 -18.24
N ILE A 125 -12.10 -2.56 -18.10
CA ILE A 125 -11.35 -2.06 -16.95
C ILE A 125 -12.23 -2.15 -15.71
N ASP A 126 -13.44 -1.60 -15.74
CA ASP A 126 -14.38 -1.63 -14.62
C ASP A 126 -14.68 -3.05 -14.15
N LYS A 127 -14.93 -3.96 -15.08
CA LYS A 127 -15.16 -5.38 -14.79
C LYS A 127 -13.94 -6.06 -14.16
N PHE A 128 -12.75 -5.77 -14.67
CA PHE A 128 -11.52 -6.33 -14.16
C PHE A 128 -11.27 -5.86 -12.71
N GLU A 129 -11.47 -4.57 -12.42
CA GLU A 129 -11.32 -4.01 -11.08
C GLU A 129 -12.39 -4.55 -10.12
N GLU A 130 -13.64 -4.72 -10.56
CA GLU A 130 -14.69 -5.39 -9.78
C GLU A 130 -14.27 -6.80 -9.35
N TYR A 131 -13.73 -7.59 -10.29
CA TYR A 131 -13.26 -8.96 -9.97
C TYR A 131 -12.08 -8.95 -8.99
N LEU A 132 -11.16 -8.01 -9.10
CA LEU A 132 -10.06 -7.85 -8.14
C LEU A 132 -10.59 -7.50 -6.75
N HIS A 133 -11.53 -6.57 -6.63
CA HIS A 133 -12.16 -6.21 -5.37
C HIS A 133 -12.87 -7.42 -4.72
N ARG A 134 -13.59 -8.22 -5.49
CA ARG A 134 -14.22 -9.44 -4.98
C ARG A 134 -13.22 -10.46 -4.48
N ILE A 135 -12.09 -10.64 -5.18
CA ILE A 135 -11.02 -11.56 -4.75
C ILE A 135 -10.38 -11.05 -3.45
N ILE A 136 -10.09 -9.76 -3.35
CA ILE A 136 -9.53 -9.14 -2.14
C ILE A 136 -10.46 -9.36 -0.95
N LYS A 137 -11.74 -9.07 -1.10
CA LYS A 137 -12.75 -9.27 -0.07
C LYS A 137 -12.79 -10.71 0.45
N ASN A 138 -12.71 -11.72 -0.43
CA ASN A 138 -12.71 -13.13 -0.04
C ASN A 138 -11.52 -13.50 0.89
N PHE A 139 -10.37 -12.82 0.72
CA PHE A 139 -9.22 -13.03 1.60
C PHE A 139 -9.33 -12.27 2.92
N GLU A 140 -9.95 -11.10 2.91
CA GLU A 140 -10.14 -10.27 4.10
C GLU A 140 -11.17 -10.86 5.07
N GLU A 141 -12.26 -11.43 4.56
CA GLU A 141 -13.30 -12.09 5.38
C GLU A 141 -12.74 -13.26 6.19
N LYS A 142 -11.87 -14.09 5.60
CA LYS A 142 -11.19 -15.17 6.32
C LYS A 142 -10.27 -14.68 7.43
N ARG A 143 -9.66 -13.51 7.25
CA ARG A 143 -8.77 -12.91 8.24
C ARG A 143 -9.52 -12.47 9.50
N LYS A 144 -10.72 -11.90 9.34
CA LYS A 144 -11.59 -11.49 10.48
C LYS A 144 -12.06 -12.68 11.32
N VAL A 145 -12.33 -13.83 10.70
CA VAL A 145 -12.74 -15.04 11.42
C VAL A 145 -11.59 -15.59 12.27
N ILE A 146 -10.38 -15.66 11.70
CA ILE A 146 -9.19 -16.17 12.41
C ILE A 146 -8.78 -15.25 13.58
N ASP A 147 -8.88 -13.93 13.40
CA ASP A 147 -8.56 -12.98 14.47
C ASP A 147 -9.61 -13.01 15.60
N ASN A 148 -10.90 -13.29 15.29
CA ASN A 148 -11.94 -13.50 16.28
C ASN A 148 -11.77 -14.82 17.04
N ASP A 149 -11.43 -15.92 16.38
CA ASP A 149 -11.15 -17.21 17.03
C ASP A 149 -9.96 -17.12 17.99
N LYS A 150 -8.86 -16.48 17.58
CA LYS A 150 -7.71 -16.24 18.47
C LYS A 150 -8.04 -15.39 19.69
N SER A 151 -8.93 -14.41 19.55
CA SER A 151 -9.37 -13.58 20.69
C SER A 151 -10.25 -14.36 21.66
N ILE A 152 -10.99 -15.38 21.20
CA ILE A 152 -11.78 -16.27 22.04
C ILE A 152 -10.89 -17.24 22.82
N ASP A 153 -9.87 -17.81 22.17
CA ASP A 153 -8.91 -18.70 22.82
C ASP A 153 -8.09 -17.97 23.91
N GLU A 154 -7.67 -16.73 23.68
CA GLU A 154 -7.00 -15.89 24.70
C GLU A 154 -7.92 -15.54 25.89
N ILE A 155 -9.24 -15.45 25.69
CA ILE A 155 -10.20 -15.18 26.75
C ILE A 155 -10.46 -16.45 27.59
N ILE A 156 -10.44 -17.62 26.97
CA ILE A 156 -10.61 -18.92 27.65
C ILE A 156 -9.39 -19.24 28.50
N ASP A 157 -8.17 -19.02 27.98
CA ASP A 157 -6.90 -19.29 28.68
C ASP A 157 -6.70 -18.38 29.93
N ARG A 158 -7.34 -17.22 29.99
CA ARG A 158 -7.29 -16.32 31.18
C ARG A 158 -8.31 -16.68 32.28
N ARG A 159 -9.18 -17.68 32.04
CA ARG A 159 -10.22 -18.10 33.00
C ARG A 159 -9.98 -19.48 33.61
N LEU A 160 -8.92 -20.15 33.20
CA LEU A 160 -8.37 -21.39 33.82
C LEU A 160 -7.13 -21.05 34.64
#